data_f4f768c373ade13e8108423fe011ada2
#
_entry.id   f4f768c373ade13e8108423fe011ada2
#
_cell.length_a   1.000
_cell.length_b   1.000
_cell.length_c   1.000
_cell.angle_alpha   90.00
_cell.angle_beta   90.00
_cell.angle_gamma   90.00
#
_symmetry.space_group_name_H-M   'P 1'
#
loop_
_entity.id
_entity.type
_entity.pdbx_description
1 polymer ?
#
loop_
_entity_poly.entity_id
_entity_poly.type
_entity_poly.pdbx_seq_one_letter_code
_entity_poly.pdbx_strand_id
1 'polypeptide(L)'
;MEKRNFLKSVKKVGEAMTHQFVLVLDFGGQYNQLIARRVRECGVYCEVHPYSTPLEKIKEMNPIGIIFTGGPNSVYDENSPKVDPAIFEMGVPILGLCYGCQLTAQLLGGSVKSSPNKEFGKTETRFNNQSKVFGNLPESGITWMSHNDYVDAMPTGFTSVAQTDDCPVAAMENAERKIYCFQYHPEVNHTENGIKMIRNFLFEVCGAKGDWSMGDYAKTAVENIRKQVGNGKVLLALSGGVDSSVVAKLLEKAVGSQLTCIFVDHGLMRKNEGDEVEAVFAGGPVNFVRVNAGERFLAKLAGVTEPEKKRKIIGEEFIRVFEEEGKKIGKVDFLAQGTIYPDVIESGAGDAAVIKSHHNVGGLPDYVDFKEIVEPLRLLFKDEVRALGKELGLPDYLVWRQPFPGPGLAIRVIGEITEEKLSILRDADWIFRDEIAKAGLDRDINQYFAVLTNMRSVGVMGDGRTYDYTLALRGVTTTDFMTANWARIPYEVLEKASSRIINEVSGINRIVYDITSKPPATIEWE
;
A
#
# COMPACT_ATOMS: atom_id res chain seq x y z
N MET A 1 1.31 31.88 11.76
CA MET A 1 0.00 31.41 12.29
C MET A 1 -0.50 30.11 11.61
N GLU A 2 -0.24 29.93 10.31
CA GLU A 2 -0.71 28.77 9.52
C GLU A 2 -0.13 27.40 9.96
N LYS A 3 1.16 27.31 10.29
CA LYS A 3 1.78 26.06 10.78
C LYS A 3 1.18 25.51 12.11
N ARG A 4 0.65 26.39 12.97
CA ARG A 4 -0.01 25.98 14.22
C ARG A 4 -1.42 25.42 14.02
N ASN A 5 -2.12 25.83 12.97
CA ASN A 5 -3.46 25.33 12.66
C ASN A 5 -3.42 23.96 11.98
N PHE A 6 -2.40 23.71 11.13
CA PHE A 6 -2.18 22.41 10.49
C PHE A 6 -1.88 21.30 11.51
N LEU A 7 -1.01 21.57 12.50
CA LEU A 7 -0.72 20.62 13.60
C LEU A 7 -1.92 20.37 14.54
N LYS A 8 -2.86 21.32 14.63
CA LYS A 8 -4.11 21.13 15.39
C LYS A 8 -5.12 20.28 14.65
N SER A 9 -5.15 20.27 13.31
CA SER A 9 -6.04 19.42 12.52
C SER A 9 -5.62 17.94 12.58
N VAL A 10 -4.31 17.68 12.53
CA VAL A 10 -3.75 16.32 12.68
C VAL A 10 -4.06 15.73 14.06
N LYS A 11 -4.02 16.53 15.14
CA LYS A 11 -4.43 16.11 16.48
C LYS A 11 -5.93 15.71 16.56
N LYS A 12 -6.81 16.38 15.83
CA LYS A 12 -8.25 16.13 15.91
C LYS A 12 -8.74 14.81 15.28
N VAL A 13 -8.05 14.28 14.28
CA VAL A 13 -8.45 13.00 13.64
C VAL A 13 -8.05 11.81 14.52
N GLY A 14 -6.93 11.90 15.27
CA GLY A 14 -6.51 10.85 16.22
C GLY A 14 -7.24 10.88 17.57
N GLU A 15 -7.82 12.01 17.97
CA GLU A 15 -8.47 12.16 19.28
C GLU A 15 -9.87 11.52 19.41
N ALA A 16 -10.44 10.94 18.35
CA ALA A 16 -11.80 10.39 18.36
C ALA A 16 -11.89 8.86 18.29
N MET A 17 -10.80 8.12 18.18
CA MET A 17 -10.83 6.66 18.20
C MET A 17 -10.38 6.13 19.56
N THR A 18 -11.33 5.59 20.32
CA THR A 18 -11.09 4.92 21.62
C THR A 18 -10.64 3.47 21.45
N HIS A 19 -9.86 3.17 20.41
CA HIS A 19 -9.31 1.83 20.20
C HIS A 19 -8.04 1.63 21.03
N GLN A 20 -7.90 0.42 21.58
CA GLN A 20 -6.60 -0.03 22.08
C GLN A 20 -5.61 -0.03 20.91
N PHE A 21 -4.38 0.42 21.12
CA PHE A 21 -3.39 0.43 20.06
C PHE A 21 -2.01 -0.07 20.49
N VAL A 22 -1.28 -0.60 19.52
CA VAL A 22 0.10 -1.03 19.65
C VAL A 22 1.00 -0.02 18.96
N LEU A 23 2.06 0.40 19.63
CA LEU A 23 3.07 1.27 19.06
C LEU A 23 4.16 0.44 18.37
N VAL A 24 4.43 0.72 17.10
CA VAL A 24 5.55 0.14 16.35
C VAL A 24 6.63 1.21 16.24
N LEU A 25 7.79 0.98 16.88
CA LEU A 25 8.95 1.86 16.76
C LEU A 25 9.85 1.40 15.61
N ASP A 26 10.01 2.29 14.63
CA ASP A 26 10.77 2.05 13.41
C ASP A 26 12.26 2.37 13.60
N PHE A 27 13.10 1.36 13.45
CA PHE A 27 14.56 1.45 13.48
C PHE A 27 15.22 1.47 12.10
N GLY A 28 14.43 1.72 11.04
CA GLY A 28 14.91 1.79 9.66
C GLY A 28 14.98 0.44 8.94
N GLY A 29 14.31 -0.58 9.46
CA GLY A 29 14.23 -1.91 8.84
C GLY A 29 13.33 -1.93 7.61
N GLN A 30 13.56 -2.90 6.73
CA GLN A 30 12.77 -3.06 5.48
C GLN A 30 11.32 -3.51 5.73
N TYR A 31 11.03 -4.13 6.88
CA TYR A 31 9.76 -4.80 7.17
C TYR A 31 8.87 -4.04 8.16
N ASN A 32 9.17 -2.80 8.52
CA ASN A 32 8.42 -2.00 9.48
C ASN A 32 6.93 -1.86 9.13
N GLN A 33 6.61 -1.55 7.87
CA GLN A 33 5.21 -1.47 7.40
C GLN A 33 4.53 -2.85 7.40
N LEU A 34 5.28 -3.91 7.11
CA LEU A 34 4.75 -5.27 7.12
C LEU A 34 4.38 -5.71 8.54
N ILE A 35 5.20 -5.35 9.55
CA ILE A 35 4.88 -5.58 10.97
C ILE A 35 3.55 -4.91 11.33
N ALA A 36 3.39 -3.63 10.98
CA ALA A 36 2.15 -2.91 11.24
C ALA A 36 0.93 -3.56 10.55
N ARG A 37 1.08 -3.99 9.29
CA ARG A 37 0.02 -4.74 8.59
C ARG A 37 -0.37 -6.02 9.30
N ARG A 38 0.61 -6.81 9.79
CA ARG A 38 0.34 -8.06 10.54
C ARG A 38 -0.42 -7.80 11.83
N VAL A 39 -0.09 -6.72 12.56
CA VAL A 39 -0.85 -6.30 13.75
C VAL A 39 -2.31 -5.97 13.37
N ARG A 40 -2.52 -5.21 12.27
CA ARG A 40 -3.85 -4.85 11.76
C ARG A 40 -4.64 -6.08 11.27
N GLU A 41 -3.99 -7.02 10.59
CA GLU A 41 -4.60 -8.29 10.20
C GLU A 41 -5.08 -9.11 11.39
N CYS A 42 -4.49 -8.94 12.57
CA CYS A 42 -4.99 -9.51 13.82
C CYS A 42 -6.19 -8.75 14.42
N GLY A 43 -6.70 -7.70 13.78
CA GLY A 43 -7.79 -6.88 14.29
C GLY A 43 -7.38 -5.92 15.41
N VAL A 44 -6.11 -5.52 15.47
CA VAL A 44 -5.58 -4.58 16.47
C VAL A 44 -5.04 -3.34 15.77
N TYR A 45 -5.47 -2.16 16.23
CA TYR A 45 -4.95 -0.90 15.71
C TYR A 45 -3.48 -0.70 16.09
N CYS A 46 -2.67 -0.15 15.20
CA CYS A 46 -1.28 0.20 15.48
C CYS A 46 -0.86 1.47 14.74
N GLU A 47 0.15 2.14 15.28
CA GLU A 47 0.80 3.29 14.67
C GLU A 47 2.30 3.05 14.57
N VAL A 48 2.91 3.51 13.46
CA VAL A 48 4.35 3.45 13.25
C VAL A 48 4.95 4.82 13.57
N HIS A 49 5.88 4.86 14.51
CA HIS A 49 6.61 6.06 14.89
C HIS A 49 8.12 5.82 14.81
N PRO A 50 8.95 6.85 14.55
CA PRO A 50 10.40 6.70 14.59
C PRO A 50 10.89 6.30 15.99
N TYR A 51 11.98 5.53 16.04
CA TYR A 51 12.64 5.13 17.30
C TYR A 51 13.00 6.30 18.20
N SER A 52 13.24 7.49 17.60
CA SER A 52 13.58 8.73 18.31
C SER A 52 12.38 9.42 18.96
N THR A 53 11.19 8.82 18.94
CA THR A 53 10.01 9.36 19.60
C THR A 53 10.27 9.56 21.09
N PRO A 54 10.11 10.77 21.66
CA PRO A 54 10.37 11.04 23.07
C PRO A 54 9.54 10.16 23.98
N LEU A 55 10.16 9.65 25.07
CA LEU A 55 9.50 8.75 26.03
C LEU A 55 8.23 9.34 26.63
N GLU A 56 8.22 10.63 26.95
CA GLU A 56 7.03 11.31 27.48
C GLU A 56 5.86 11.30 26.48
N LYS A 57 6.15 11.44 25.19
CA LYS A 57 5.13 11.31 24.15
C LYS A 57 4.58 9.88 24.08
N ILE A 58 5.45 8.86 24.20
CA ILE A 58 5.00 7.45 24.24
C ILE A 58 4.11 7.21 25.46
N LYS A 59 4.46 7.77 26.62
CA LYS A 59 3.62 7.68 27.83
C LYS A 59 2.24 8.36 27.63
N GLU A 60 2.21 9.54 27.00
CA GLU A 60 0.97 10.24 26.68
C GLU A 60 0.09 9.45 25.71
N MET A 61 0.70 8.73 24.76
CA MET A 61 -0.02 7.87 23.81
C MET A 61 -0.64 6.63 24.45
N ASN A 62 -0.10 6.17 25.59
CA ASN A 62 -0.61 5.04 26.37
C ASN A 62 -0.87 3.76 25.56
N PRO A 63 0.12 3.20 24.82
CA PRO A 63 -0.05 1.98 24.05
C PRO A 63 -0.25 0.76 24.95
N ILE A 64 -1.00 -0.25 24.47
CA ILE A 64 -1.16 -1.53 25.17
C ILE A 64 0.02 -2.48 24.94
N GLY A 65 0.89 -2.20 23.97
CA GLY A 65 2.10 -2.95 23.66
C GLY A 65 3.00 -2.13 22.74
N ILE A 66 4.28 -2.43 22.74
CA ILE A 66 5.28 -1.78 21.90
C ILE A 66 6.04 -2.85 21.11
N ILE A 67 6.23 -2.62 19.81
CA ILE A 67 7.04 -3.49 18.95
C ILE A 67 8.24 -2.70 18.44
N PHE A 68 9.46 -3.21 18.68
CA PHE A 68 10.69 -2.69 18.09
C PHE A 68 10.96 -3.45 16.80
N THR A 69 11.13 -2.75 15.70
CA THR A 69 11.36 -3.35 14.38
C THR A 69 12.80 -3.83 14.21
N GLY A 70 13.08 -4.50 13.11
CA GLY A 70 14.44 -4.69 12.62
C GLY A 70 15.09 -3.36 12.20
N GLY A 71 16.40 -3.39 11.97
CA GLY A 71 17.18 -2.25 11.51
C GLY A 71 18.44 -2.68 10.77
N PRO A 72 19.05 -1.81 9.96
CA PRO A 72 20.22 -2.14 9.14
C PRO A 72 21.56 -2.09 9.89
N ASN A 73 21.57 -1.54 11.10
CA ASN A 73 22.78 -1.27 11.87
C ASN A 73 23.11 -2.40 12.85
N SER A 74 24.37 -2.49 13.29
CA SER A 74 24.75 -3.26 14.46
C SER A 74 24.55 -2.44 15.74
N VAL A 75 24.02 -3.06 16.80
CA VAL A 75 23.66 -2.36 18.05
C VAL A 75 24.84 -1.74 18.79
N TYR A 76 26.06 -2.23 18.53
CA TYR A 76 27.30 -1.72 19.11
C TYR A 76 27.93 -0.58 18.29
N ASP A 77 27.39 -0.25 17.13
CA ASP A 77 27.85 0.91 16.36
C ASP A 77 27.52 2.21 17.10
N GLU A 78 28.43 3.18 17.05
CA GLU A 78 28.33 4.43 17.79
C GLU A 78 27.08 5.24 17.42
N ASN A 79 26.71 5.24 16.15
CA ASN A 79 25.55 5.94 15.59
C ASN A 79 24.31 5.05 15.40
N SER A 80 24.28 3.87 16.03
CA SER A 80 23.12 2.98 15.91
C SER A 80 21.86 3.57 16.56
N PRO A 81 20.68 3.35 15.99
CA PRO A 81 19.42 3.79 16.57
C PRO A 81 19.19 3.22 17.98
N LYS A 82 18.96 4.07 18.97
CA LYS A 82 18.73 3.67 20.36
C LYS A 82 17.48 4.33 20.92
N VAL A 83 16.83 3.68 21.87
CA VAL A 83 15.74 4.24 22.67
C VAL A 83 16.21 4.57 24.06
N ASP A 84 15.46 5.42 24.76
CA ASP A 84 15.66 5.64 26.20
C ASP A 84 15.38 4.33 26.95
N PRO A 85 16.37 3.78 27.73
CA PRO A 85 16.18 2.56 28.49
C PRO A 85 15.00 2.59 29.47
N ALA A 86 14.56 3.76 29.90
CA ALA A 86 13.39 3.90 30.75
C ALA A 86 12.07 3.42 30.09
N ILE A 87 12.06 3.15 28.79
CA ILE A 87 10.92 2.54 28.08
C ILE A 87 10.61 1.14 28.64
N PHE A 88 11.62 0.39 29.09
CA PHE A 88 11.45 -0.93 29.68
C PHE A 88 10.86 -0.89 31.10
N GLU A 89 10.82 0.28 31.73
CA GLU A 89 10.24 0.47 33.08
C GLU A 89 8.79 0.96 33.03
N MET A 90 8.23 1.14 31.84
CA MET A 90 6.84 1.58 31.68
C MET A 90 5.80 0.52 32.06
N GLY A 91 6.21 -0.74 32.23
CA GLY A 91 5.28 -1.86 32.45
C GLY A 91 4.42 -2.25 31.23
N VAL A 92 4.68 -1.64 30.08
CA VAL A 92 4.03 -1.96 28.81
C VAL A 92 4.72 -3.16 28.18
N PRO A 93 3.99 -4.18 27.68
CA PRO A 93 4.57 -5.31 26.96
C PRO A 93 5.42 -4.86 25.76
N ILE A 94 6.59 -5.49 25.58
CA ILE A 94 7.53 -5.18 24.49
C ILE A 94 7.84 -6.44 23.68
N LEU A 95 7.80 -6.32 22.34
CA LEU A 95 8.30 -7.33 21.41
C LEU A 95 9.43 -6.73 20.57
N GLY A 96 10.64 -7.24 20.72
CA GLY A 96 11.79 -6.87 19.89
C GLY A 96 11.99 -7.85 18.73
N LEU A 97 12.13 -7.34 17.51
CA LEU A 97 12.33 -8.14 16.30
C LEU A 97 13.70 -7.84 15.68
N CYS A 98 14.52 -8.86 15.43
CA CYS A 98 15.84 -8.77 14.82
C CYS A 98 16.72 -7.72 15.52
N TYR A 99 16.95 -6.55 14.94
CA TYR A 99 17.66 -5.44 15.59
C TYR A 99 17.02 -5.07 16.94
N GLY A 100 15.69 -4.99 17.02
CA GLY A 100 14.98 -4.71 18.27
C GLY A 100 15.22 -5.76 19.37
N CYS A 101 15.41 -7.03 19.00
CA CYS A 101 15.83 -8.10 19.93
C CYS A 101 17.24 -7.82 20.46
N GLN A 102 18.19 -7.56 19.58
CA GLN A 102 19.58 -7.28 19.92
C GLN A 102 19.72 -6.01 20.78
N LEU A 103 19.01 -4.94 20.42
CA LEU A 103 18.97 -3.69 21.18
C LEU A 103 18.43 -3.91 22.59
N THR A 104 17.37 -4.70 22.74
CA THR A 104 16.80 -5.06 24.04
C THR A 104 17.81 -5.82 24.88
N ALA A 105 18.51 -6.80 24.30
CA ALA A 105 19.56 -7.55 25.00
C ALA A 105 20.66 -6.61 25.50
N GLN A 106 21.18 -5.74 24.66
CA GLN A 106 22.27 -4.83 25.00
C GLN A 106 21.87 -3.79 26.07
N LEU A 107 20.70 -3.15 25.92
CA LEU A 107 20.25 -2.13 26.86
C LEU A 107 19.92 -2.68 28.25
N LEU A 108 19.61 -3.98 28.37
CA LEU A 108 19.29 -4.64 29.63
C LEU A 108 20.47 -5.41 30.22
N GLY A 109 21.71 -5.25 29.70
CA GLY A 109 22.93 -5.79 30.27
C GLY A 109 23.35 -7.16 29.72
N GLY A 110 22.77 -7.60 28.63
CA GLY A 110 23.25 -8.72 27.82
C GLY A 110 24.38 -8.31 26.87
N SER A 111 24.76 -9.20 25.97
CA SER A 111 25.76 -8.91 24.92
C SER A 111 25.36 -9.44 23.56
N VAL A 112 25.77 -8.71 22.54
CA VAL A 112 25.55 -9.03 21.10
C VAL A 112 26.91 -9.12 20.43
N LYS A 113 27.09 -10.12 19.58
CA LYS A 113 28.34 -10.35 18.83
C LYS A 113 28.02 -10.68 17.38
N SER A 114 29.00 -10.46 16.51
CA SER A 114 28.95 -10.95 15.14
C SER A 114 28.99 -12.48 15.13
N SER A 115 28.06 -13.08 14.38
CA SER A 115 27.96 -14.52 14.25
C SER A 115 29.11 -15.07 13.39
N PRO A 116 29.78 -16.16 13.80
CA PRO A 116 30.72 -16.85 12.92
C PRO A 116 30.00 -17.47 11.70
N ASN A 117 28.78 -17.95 11.89
CA ASN A 117 27.90 -18.46 10.85
C ASN A 117 26.70 -17.52 10.74
N LYS A 118 26.65 -16.78 9.63
CA LYS A 118 25.56 -15.85 9.36
C LYS A 118 24.33 -16.63 8.92
N GLU A 119 23.14 -16.21 9.37
CA GLU A 119 21.90 -16.84 8.95
C GLU A 119 21.10 -15.91 8.04
N PHE A 120 20.91 -16.33 6.79
CA PHE A 120 20.09 -15.63 5.80
C PHE A 120 19.15 -16.61 5.09
N GLY A 121 17.85 -16.36 5.18
CA GLY A 121 16.85 -17.17 4.53
C GLY A 121 16.07 -18.07 5.47
N LYS A 122 15.59 -19.19 4.92
CA LYS A 122 14.77 -20.18 5.65
C LYS A 122 15.63 -21.03 6.56
N THR A 123 15.37 -20.98 7.87
CA THR A 123 16.11 -21.72 8.88
C THR A 123 15.13 -22.49 9.76
N GLU A 124 15.42 -23.75 10.06
CA GLU A 124 14.64 -24.55 10.99
C GLU A 124 14.89 -24.07 12.43
N THR A 125 13.82 -23.74 13.14
CA THR A 125 13.86 -23.21 14.51
C THR A 125 13.03 -24.08 15.42
N ARG A 126 13.59 -24.42 16.60
CA ARG A 126 12.92 -25.17 17.66
C ARG A 126 12.35 -24.19 18.68
N PHE A 127 11.08 -24.39 19.09
CA PHE A 127 10.33 -23.52 19.99
C PHE A 127 10.01 -24.19 21.32
N ASN A 128 10.06 -23.42 22.40
CA ASN A 128 9.51 -23.83 23.69
C ASN A 128 8.03 -23.38 23.79
N ASN A 129 7.10 -24.31 23.62
CA ASN A 129 5.67 -24.05 23.61
C ASN A 129 5.08 -23.67 24.98
N GLN A 130 5.86 -23.64 26.04
CA GLN A 130 5.47 -23.09 27.33
C GLN A 130 5.46 -21.55 27.33
N SER A 131 6.22 -20.95 26.40
CA SER A 131 6.15 -19.50 26.18
C SER A 131 4.79 -19.11 25.61
N LYS A 132 4.20 -18.02 26.13
CA LYS A 132 2.91 -17.51 25.67
C LYS A 132 2.91 -17.18 24.18
N VAL A 133 4.02 -16.70 23.63
CA VAL A 133 4.12 -16.32 22.22
C VAL A 133 4.20 -17.53 21.28
N PHE A 134 4.52 -18.71 21.79
CA PHE A 134 4.58 -19.98 21.04
C PHE A 134 3.46 -20.96 21.43
N GLY A 135 2.54 -20.56 22.27
CA GLY A 135 1.38 -21.37 22.64
C GLY A 135 0.60 -21.86 21.42
N ASN A 136 0.24 -23.15 21.42
CA ASN A 136 -0.50 -23.80 20.32
C ASN A 136 0.23 -23.80 18.96
N LEU A 137 1.55 -23.72 18.94
CA LEU A 137 2.38 -23.89 17.74
C LEU A 137 3.06 -25.26 17.73
N PRO A 138 3.55 -25.75 16.56
CA PRO A 138 4.47 -26.88 16.51
C PRO A 138 5.75 -26.60 17.31
N GLU A 139 6.42 -27.66 17.78
CA GLU A 139 7.71 -27.54 18.52
C GLU A 139 8.89 -27.10 17.63
N SER A 140 8.73 -27.16 16.30
CA SER A 140 9.67 -26.63 15.32
C SER A 140 8.93 -26.09 14.10
N GLY A 141 9.60 -25.26 13.31
CA GLY A 141 9.10 -24.71 12.05
C GLY A 141 10.15 -23.84 11.36
N ILE A 142 9.88 -23.50 10.12
CA ILE A 142 10.76 -22.65 9.33
C ILE A 142 10.55 -21.19 9.73
N THR A 143 11.66 -20.50 10.08
CA THR A 143 11.68 -19.05 10.28
C THR A 143 12.58 -18.36 9.26
N TRP A 144 12.31 -17.10 9.01
CA TRP A 144 13.12 -16.26 8.13
C TRP A 144 14.17 -15.51 8.93
N MET A 145 15.40 -15.94 8.80
CA MET A 145 16.56 -15.28 9.37
C MET A 145 17.16 -14.26 8.40
N SER A 146 17.64 -13.15 8.94
CA SER A 146 18.34 -12.11 8.16
C SER A 146 19.23 -11.30 9.09
N HIS A 147 20.33 -11.91 9.58
CA HIS A 147 21.20 -11.26 10.55
C HIS A 147 22.66 -11.67 10.43
N ASN A 148 23.54 -10.71 10.75
CA ASN A 148 24.98 -10.90 10.93
C ASN A 148 25.34 -11.09 12.40
N ASP A 149 24.57 -10.47 13.29
CA ASP A 149 24.81 -10.41 14.74
C ASP A 149 23.75 -11.21 15.48
N TYR A 150 24.10 -11.76 16.66
CA TYR A 150 23.20 -12.52 17.50
C TYR A 150 23.42 -12.19 18.99
N VAL A 151 22.46 -12.51 19.82
CA VAL A 151 22.54 -12.37 21.26
C VAL A 151 23.46 -13.49 21.82
N ASP A 152 24.67 -13.11 22.23
CA ASP A 152 25.69 -14.00 22.80
C ASP A 152 25.42 -14.31 24.29
N ALA A 153 25.04 -13.28 25.05
CA ALA A 153 24.62 -13.45 26.43
C ALA A 153 23.30 -12.72 26.69
N MET A 154 22.33 -13.45 27.20
CA MET A 154 21.03 -12.88 27.58
C MET A 154 21.16 -11.99 28.82
N PRO A 155 20.30 -10.94 28.94
CA PRO A 155 20.20 -10.16 30.17
C PRO A 155 19.74 -11.05 31.37
N THR A 156 20.05 -10.61 32.57
CA THR A 156 19.60 -11.29 33.80
C THR A 156 18.06 -11.36 33.83
N GLY A 157 17.53 -12.55 34.15
CA GLY A 157 16.08 -12.79 34.21
C GLY A 157 15.42 -13.12 32.87
N PHE A 158 16.22 -13.24 31.80
CA PHE A 158 15.73 -13.74 30.51
C PHE A 158 16.01 -15.23 30.36
N THR A 159 15.15 -15.92 29.59
CA THR A 159 15.31 -17.32 29.20
C THR A 159 15.23 -17.44 27.68
N SER A 160 16.01 -18.35 27.10
CA SER A 160 15.90 -18.71 25.69
C SER A 160 14.66 -19.58 25.49
N VAL A 161 13.82 -19.19 24.55
CA VAL A 161 12.55 -19.88 24.20
C VAL A 161 12.48 -20.34 22.74
N ALA A 162 13.50 -20.02 21.95
CA ALA A 162 13.71 -20.63 20.64
C ALA A 162 15.19 -20.64 20.28
N GLN A 163 15.58 -21.63 19.44
CA GLN A 163 16.97 -21.83 19.01
C GLN A 163 17.02 -22.44 17.61
N THR A 164 18.08 -22.12 16.87
CA THR A 164 18.52 -22.84 15.66
C THR A 164 19.80 -23.60 15.96
N ASP A 165 20.39 -24.24 14.96
CA ASP A 165 21.71 -24.90 15.15
C ASP A 165 22.85 -23.89 15.28
N ASP A 166 22.73 -22.70 14.65
CA ASP A 166 23.75 -21.65 14.64
C ASP A 166 23.42 -20.46 15.56
N CYS A 167 22.15 -20.29 15.98
CA CYS A 167 21.69 -19.23 16.86
C CYS A 167 21.06 -19.80 18.13
N PRO A 168 21.82 -19.90 19.24
CA PRO A 168 21.32 -20.45 20.50
C PRO A 168 20.20 -19.63 21.16
N VAL A 169 20.10 -18.35 20.80
CA VAL A 169 19.06 -17.43 21.27
C VAL A 169 18.31 -16.86 20.08
N ALA A 170 17.58 -17.73 19.36
CA ALA A 170 16.69 -17.31 18.28
C ALA A 170 15.44 -16.58 18.80
N ALA A 171 15.04 -16.86 20.05
CA ALA A 171 14.09 -16.04 20.79
C ALA A 171 14.39 -16.11 22.30
N MET A 172 14.13 -15.00 22.98
CA MET A 172 14.24 -14.90 24.44
C MET A 172 13.08 -14.16 25.05
N GLU A 173 12.78 -14.42 26.31
CA GLU A 173 11.71 -13.72 27.03
C GLU A 173 12.07 -13.45 28.50
N ASN A 174 11.50 -12.37 29.02
CA ASN A 174 11.29 -12.14 30.43
C ASN A 174 9.77 -12.02 30.65
N ALA A 175 9.13 -13.13 30.99
CA ALA A 175 7.68 -13.23 31.10
C ALA A 175 7.11 -12.34 32.21
N GLU A 176 7.87 -12.12 33.31
CA GLU A 176 7.46 -11.26 34.43
C GLU A 176 7.37 -9.79 34.00
N ARG A 177 8.39 -9.33 33.26
CA ARG A 177 8.43 -7.97 32.70
C ARG A 177 7.67 -7.83 31.39
N LYS A 178 7.10 -8.91 30.84
CA LYS A 178 6.39 -8.97 29.55
C LYS A 178 7.25 -8.50 28.38
N ILE A 179 8.54 -8.85 28.37
CA ILE A 179 9.48 -8.52 27.30
C ILE A 179 9.79 -9.79 26.53
N TYR A 180 9.54 -9.77 25.21
CA TYR A 180 9.73 -10.88 24.29
C TYR A 180 10.61 -10.41 23.12
N CYS A 181 11.47 -11.28 22.63
CA CYS A 181 12.42 -10.91 21.57
C CYS A 181 12.59 -12.06 20.60
N PHE A 182 12.52 -11.79 19.30
CA PHE A 182 12.79 -12.74 18.22
C PHE A 182 13.94 -12.23 17.36
N GLN A 183 14.93 -13.08 17.10
CA GLN A 183 16.02 -12.77 16.17
C GLN A 183 15.54 -12.82 14.72
N TYR A 184 14.54 -13.64 14.42
CA TYR A 184 13.94 -13.81 13.10
C TYR A 184 12.77 -12.85 12.87
N HIS A 185 12.25 -12.88 11.64
CA HIS A 185 11.15 -12.03 11.16
C HIS A 185 9.83 -12.80 11.10
N PRO A 186 8.95 -12.70 12.11
CA PRO A 186 7.64 -13.38 12.10
C PRO A 186 6.66 -12.73 11.11
N GLU A 187 6.90 -11.49 10.71
CA GLU A 187 6.04 -10.71 9.83
C GLU A 187 6.06 -11.16 8.38
N VAL A 188 7.14 -11.82 7.93
CA VAL A 188 7.28 -12.24 6.53
C VAL A 188 6.61 -13.59 6.25
N ASN A 189 6.11 -13.78 5.02
CA ASN A 189 5.41 -15.00 4.60
C ASN A 189 6.26 -16.27 4.65
N HIS A 190 7.59 -16.14 4.69
CA HIS A 190 8.52 -17.28 4.75
C HIS A 190 8.64 -17.86 6.15
N THR A 191 8.19 -17.14 7.21
CA THR A 191 8.12 -17.65 8.56
C THR A 191 6.80 -18.39 8.78
N GLU A 192 6.88 -19.70 9.00
CA GLU A 192 5.73 -20.53 9.30
C GLU A 192 5.09 -20.11 10.63
N ASN A 193 3.77 -19.96 10.64
CA ASN A 193 3.00 -19.51 11.80
C ASN A 193 3.40 -18.12 12.36
N GLY A 194 4.17 -17.31 11.65
CA GLY A 194 4.62 -16.00 12.13
C GLY A 194 3.49 -15.08 12.57
N ILE A 195 2.37 -15.04 11.83
CA ILE A 195 1.19 -14.27 12.21
C ILE A 195 0.55 -14.78 13.52
N LYS A 196 0.63 -16.09 13.82
CA LYS A 196 0.14 -16.64 15.09
C LYS A 196 1.03 -16.21 16.25
N MET A 197 2.34 -16.12 16.04
CA MET A 197 3.29 -15.61 17.06
C MET A 197 2.99 -14.15 17.41
N ILE A 198 2.78 -13.30 16.39
CA ILE A 198 2.36 -11.91 16.59
C ILE A 198 1.00 -11.86 17.30
N ARG A 199 0.02 -12.65 16.85
CA ARG A 199 -1.29 -12.74 17.48
C ARG A 199 -1.20 -13.14 18.95
N ASN A 200 -0.38 -14.14 19.30
CA ASN A 200 -0.18 -14.56 20.69
C ASN A 200 0.40 -13.41 21.53
N PHE A 201 1.39 -12.66 21.01
CA PHE A 201 1.88 -11.48 21.71
C PHE A 201 0.77 -10.43 21.93
N LEU A 202 -0.04 -10.15 20.92
CA LEU A 202 -1.12 -9.16 21.02
C LEU A 202 -2.21 -9.56 22.03
N PHE A 203 -2.67 -10.81 22.00
CA PHE A 203 -3.81 -11.25 22.79
C PHE A 203 -3.42 -11.82 24.16
N GLU A 204 -2.38 -12.68 24.21
CA GLU A 204 -2.00 -13.39 25.44
C GLU A 204 -1.07 -12.56 26.34
N VAL A 205 -0.35 -11.58 25.75
CA VAL A 205 0.61 -10.75 26.48
C VAL A 205 0.11 -9.32 26.65
N CYS A 206 -0.31 -8.65 25.56
CA CYS A 206 -0.83 -7.27 25.61
C CYS A 206 -2.30 -7.18 26.05
N GLY A 207 -3.08 -8.27 25.98
CA GLY A 207 -4.51 -8.28 26.30
C GLY A 207 -5.35 -7.48 25.33
N ALA A 208 -4.99 -7.49 24.04
CA ALA A 208 -5.75 -6.83 22.99
C ALA A 208 -7.17 -7.40 22.87
N LYS A 209 -8.14 -6.55 22.53
CA LYS A 209 -9.55 -6.94 22.37
C LYS A 209 -9.91 -7.33 20.94
N GLY A 210 -9.09 -6.96 19.95
CA GLY A 210 -9.39 -7.20 18.55
C GLY A 210 -10.55 -6.35 18.05
N ASP A 211 -10.61 -5.09 18.49
CA ASP A 211 -11.72 -4.16 18.24
C ASP A 211 -11.51 -3.28 16.99
N TRP A 212 -10.46 -3.53 16.24
CA TRP A 212 -10.21 -2.86 14.97
C TRP A 212 -10.94 -3.57 13.83
N SER A 213 -12.04 -2.99 13.36
CA SER A 213 -12.85 -3.49 12.26
C SER A 213 -13.21 -2.40 11.26
N MET A 214 -13.34 -2.74 9.98
CA MET A 214 -13.69 -1.76 8.94
C MET A 214 -15.14 -1.29 9.05
N GLY A 215 -16.03 -2.10 9.61
CA GLY A 215 -17.42 -1.70 9.88
C GLY A 215 -17.51 -0.60 10.94
N ASP A 216 -16.75 -0.70 12.02
CA ASP A 216 -16.72 0.34 13.07
C ASP A 216 -15.92 1.56 12.62
N TYR A 217 -14.86 1.34 11.85
CA TYR A 217 -14.14 2.43 11.19
C TYR A 217 -15.06 3.27 10.30
N ALA A 218 -15.87 2.63 9.45
CA ALA A 218 -16.81 3.32 8.56
C ALA A 218 -17.77 4.24 9.33
N LYS A 219 -18.35 3.75 10.43
CA LYS A 219 -19.27 4.54 11.29
C LYS A 219 -18.57 5.76 11.87
N THR A 220 -17.41 5.52 12.50
CA THR A 220 -16.61 6.59 13.12
C THR A 220 -16.11 7.61 12.10
N ALA A 221 -15.63 7.16 10.93
CA ALA A 221 -15.19 8.04 9.85
C ALA A 221 -16.31 8.94 9.34
N VAL A 222 -17.52 8.38 9.13
CA VAL A 222 -18.71 9.14 8.71
C VAL A 222 -19.06 10.21 9.74
N GLU A 223 -19.04 9.90 11.04
CA GLU A 223 -19.31 10.88 12.10
C GLU A 223 -18.24 11.99 12.15
N ASN A 224 -16.99 11.63 12.02
CA ASN A 224 -15.88 12.59 12.02
C ASN A 224 -15.96 13.53 10.81
N ILE A 225 -16.23 12.99 9.62
CA ILE A 225 -16.43 13.80 8.42
C ILE A 225 -17.60 14.78 8.61
N ARG A 226 -18.73 14.34 9.17
CA ARG A 226 -19.88 15.22 9.46
C ARG A 226 -19.50 16.36 10.39
N LYS A 227 -18.74 16.08 11.43
CA LYS A 227 -18.27 17.10 12.39
C LYS A 227 -17.29 18.09 11.75
N GLN A 228 -16.37 17.59 10.89
CA GLN A 228 -15.35 18.40 10.22
C GLN A 228 -15.99 19.30 9.16
N VAL A 229 -16.87 18.76 8.33
CA VAL A 229 -17.45 19.46 7.19
C VAL A 229 -18.60 20.39 7.60
N GLY A 230 -19.43 19.97 8.56
CA GLY A 230 -20.63 20.72 8.98
C GLY A 230 -21.53 20.99 7.77
N ASN A 231 -21.81 22.26 7.51
CA ASN A 231 -22.62 22.72 6.36
C ASN A 231 -21.77 23.12 5.12
N GLY A 232 -20.46 22.84 5.12
CA GLY A 232 -19.54 23.20 4.04
C GLY A 232 -19.69 22.30 2.81
N LYS A 233 -19.18 22.79 1.68
CA LYS A 233 -19.13 22.03 0.41
C LYS A 233 -17.80 21.33 0.27
N VAL A 234 -17.82 20.08 -0.18
CA VAL A 234 -16.65 19.24 -0.40
C VAL A 234 -16.46 18.96 -1.88
N LEU A 235 -15.23 19.09 -2.36
CA LEU A 235 -14.81 18.72 -3.71
C LEU A 235 -13.91 17.48 -3.65
N LEU A 236 -14.15 16.53 -4.53
CA LEU A 236 -13.32 15.32 -4.69
C LEU A 236 -12.94 15.14 -6.15
N ALA A 237 -11.64 15.02 -6.43
CA ALA A 237 -11.16 14.50 -7.71
C ALA A 237 -11.30 12.97 -7.71
N LEU A 238 -12.26 12.45 -8.45
CA LEU A 238 -12.54 11.02 -8.55
C LEU A 238 -11.72 10.44 -9.69
N SER A 239 -10.65 9.67 -9.38
CA SER A 239 -9.78 9.09 -10.39
C SER A 239 -10.27 7.74 -10.95
N GLY A 240 -11.36 7.19 -10.38
CA GLY A 240 -11.81 5.82 -10.69
C GLY A 240 -11.00 4.72 -10.00
N GLY A 241 -9.94 5.05 -9.28
CA GLY A 241 -9.20 4.11 -8.42
C GLY A 241 -9.97 3.76 -7.15
N VAL A 242 -9.62 2.63 -6.49
CA VAL A 242 -10.31 2.17 -5.29
C VAL A 242 -10.32 3.21 -4.17
N ASP A 243 -9.19 3.90 -3.94
CA ASP A 243 -9.06 4.86 -2.83
C ASP A 243 -10.03 6.03 -3.00
N SER A 244 -10.01 6.71 -4.15
CA SER A 244 -10.93 7.80 -4.44
C SER A 244 -12.40 7.36 -4.43
N SER A 245 -12.69 6.13 -4.85
CA SER A 245 -14.04 5.56 -4.81
C SER A 245 -14.52 5.29 -3.38
N VAL A 246 -13.64 4.80 -2.50
CA VAL A 246 -13.95 4.61 -1.07
C VAL A 246 -14.15 5.95 -0.36
N VAL A 247 -13.30 6.95 -0.66
CA VAL A 247 -13.50 8.33 -0.16
C VAL A 247 -14.85 8.87 -0.60
N ALA A 248 -15.22 8.72 -1.89
CA ALA A 248 -16.49 9.16 -2.40
C ALA A 248 -17.67 8.53 -1.65
N LYS A 249 -17.62 7.21 -1.39
CA LYS A 249 -18.68 6.50 -0.64
C LYS A 249 -18.78 6.89 0.83
N LEU A 250 -17.66 7.14 1.50
CA LEU A 250 -17.66 7.67 2.87
C LEU A 250 -18.29 9.06 2.92
N LEU A 251 -17.89 9.94 2.01
CA LEU A 251 -18.42 11.30 1.91
C LEU A 251 -19.90 11.31 1.49
N GLU A 252 -20.31 10.43 0.57
CA GLU A 252 -21.71 10.24 0.21
C GLU A 252 -22.58 9.94 1.44
N LYS A 253 -22.14 9.00 2.29
CA LYS A 253 -22.83 8.65 3.54
C LYS A 253 -22.78 9.75 4.61
N ALA A 254 -21.70 10.54 4.61
CA ALA A 254 -21.51 11.58 5.62
C ALA A 254 -22.26 12.87 5.29
N VAL A 255 -22.12 13.37 4.07
CA VAL A 255 -22.54 14.75 3.69
C VAL A 255 -23.43 14.82 2.45
N GLY A 256 -23.66 13.71 1.76
CA GLY A 256 -24.61 13.61 0.64
C GLY A 256 -24.40 14.68 -0.44
N SER A 257 -25.40 15.51 -0.68
CA SER A 257 -25.41 16.55 -1.73
C SER A 257 -24.43 17.70 -1.53
N GLN A 258 -23.75 17.79 -0.37
CA GLN A 258 -22.65 18.75 -0.17
C GLN A 258 -21.36 18.29 -0.89
N LEU A 259 -21.27 17.01 -1.31
CA LEU A 259 -20.17 16.47 -2.08
C LEU A 259 -20.36 16.71 -3.57
N THR A 260 -19.33 17.23 -4.22
CA THR A 260 -19.17 17.23 -5.68
C THR A 260 -17.98 16.38 -6.06
N CYS A 261 -18.21 15.36 -6.89
CA CYS A 261 -17.18 14.51 -7.46
C CYS A 261 -16.92 14.92 -8.91
N ILE A 262 -15.69 15.32 -9.24
CA ILE A 262 -15.27 15.56 -10.63
C ILE A 262 -14.49 14.34 -11.10
N PHE A 263 -14.99 13.68 -12.13
CA PHE A 263 -14.32 12.60 -12.84
C PHE A 263 -13.85 13.10 -14.20
N VAL A 264 -12.55 13.17 -14.40
CA VAL A 264 -11.95 13.59 -15.68
C VAL A 264 -11.65 12.35 -16.52
N ASP A 265 -12.44 12.15 -17.57
CA ASP A 265 -12.16 11.16 -18.60
C ASP A 265 -11.18 11.76 -19.61
N HIS A 266 -9.91 11.50 -19.40
CA HIS A 266 -8.82 12.02 -20.23
C HIS A 266 -8.59 11.20 -21.51
N GLY A 267 -9.45 10.23 -21.83
CA GLY A 267 -9.34 9.42 -23.02
C GLY A 267 -8.24 8.36 -23.01
N LEU A 268 -7.49 8.24 -21.90
CA LEU A 268 -6.41 7.25 -21.71
C LEU A 268 -6.81 6.14 -20.74
N MET A 269 -8.12 6.02 -20.48
CA MET A 269 -8.70 5.01 -19.60
C MET A 269 -8.77 3.64 -20.30
N ARG A 270 -8.88 2.57 -19.50
CA ARG A 270 -9.22 1.23 -20.00
C ARG A 270 -10.60 1.22 -20.64
N LYS A 271 -10.88 0.18 -21.44
CA LYS A 271 -12.20 -0.03 -22.05
C LYS A 271 -13.30 0.00 -20.98
N ASN A 272 -14.34 0.79 -21.20
CA ASN A 272 -15.54 0.98 -20.36
C ASN A 272 -15.29 1.55 -18.95
N GLU A 273 -14.06 1.89 -18.59
CA GLU A 273 -13.72 2.28 -17.21
C GLU A 273 -14.44 3.55 -16.75
N GLY A 274 -14.58 4.53 -17.63
CA GLY A 274 -15.34 5.76 -17.34
C GLY A 274 -16.83 5.49 -17.08
N ASP A 275 -17.43 4.63 -17.87
CA ASP A 275 -18.85 4.26 -17.76
C ASP A 275 -19.11 3.44 -16.48
N GLU A 276 -18.18 2.57 -16.11
CA GLU A 276 -18.23 1.81 -14.83
C GLU A 276 -18.21 2.74 -13.62
N VAL A 277 -17.38 3.79 -13.64
CA VAL A 277 -17.31 4.77 -12.55
C VAL A 277 -18.59 5.60 -12.51
N GLU A 278 -19.07 6.08 -13.65
CA GLU A 278 -20.31 6.83 -13.75
C GLU A 278 -21.51 6.02 -13.24
N ALA A 279 -21.63 4.74 -13.62
CA ALA A 279 -22.73 3.86 -13.17
C ALA A 279 -22.80 3.70 -11.63
N VAL A 280 -21.69 3.85 -10.92
CA VAL A 280 -21.66 3.73 -9.44
C VAL A 280 -22.05 5.04 -8.75
N PHE A 281 -21.73 6.19 -9.33
CA PHE A 281 -21.87 7.49 -8.66
C PHE A 281 -22.96 8.38 -9.26
N ALA A 282 -23.29 8.22 -10.55
CA ALA A 282 -24.38 8.96 -11.16
C ALA A 282 -25.75 8.46 -10.63
N GLY A 283 -26.63 9.41 -10.37
CA GLY A 283 -27.97 9.11 -9.83
C GLY A 283 -28.05 8.90 -8.32
N GLY A 284 -26.91 8.96 -7.61
CA GLY A 284 -26.83 9.00 -6.16
C GLY A 284 -27.09 10.41 -5.58
N PRO A 285 -26.96 10.57 -4.26
CA PRO A 285 -27.16 11.87 -3.60
C PRO A 285 -26.02 12.87 -3.84
N VAL A 286 -24.91 12.46 -4.46
CA VAL A 286 -23.75 13.30 -4.73
C VAL A 286 -23.87 14.04 -6.06
N ASN A 287 -23.23 15.21 -6.17
CA ASN A 287 -23.12 15.91 -7.43
C ASN A 287 -21.98 15.28 -8.24
N PHE A 288 -22.28 14.42 -9.20
CA PHE A 288 -21.30 13.77 -10.05
C PHE A 288 -21.14 14.53 -11.38
N VAL A 289 -19.90 14.91 -11.71
CA VAL A 289 -19.55 15.62 -12.94
C VAL A 289 -18.52 14.81 -13.70
N ARG A 290 -18.90 14.26 -14.86
CA ARG A 290 -17.96 13.64 -15.81
C ARG A 290 -17.52 14.67 -16.83
N VAL A 291 -16.22 14.84 -16.99
CA VAL A 291 -15.59 15.75 -17.96
C VAL A 291 -14.92 14.92 -19.04
N ASN A 292 -15.52 14.86 -20.22
CA ASN A 292 -14.96 14.17 -21.38
C ASN A 292 -13.89 15.06 -22.02
N ALA A 293 -12.62 14.83 -21.69
CA ALA A 293 -11.49 15.64 -22.12
C ALA A 293 -10.52 14.89 -23.07
N GLY A 294 -10.90 13.72 -23.59
CA GLY A 294 -10.01 12.85 -24.39
C GLY A 294 -9.36 13.56 -25.57
N GLU A 295 -10.13 14.29 -26.39
CA GLU A 295 -9.59 15.04 -27.54
C GLU A 295 -8.54 16.08 -27.11
N ARG A 296 -8.78 16.75 -25.99
CA ARG A 296 -7.89 17.76 -25.44
C ARG A 296 -6.55 17.17 -25.01
N PHE A 297 -6.55 16.02 -24.34
CA PHE A 297 -5.33 15.32 -23.94
C PHE A 297 -4.59 14.77 -25.15
N LEU A 298 -5.27 14.15 -26.11
CA LEU A 298 -4.65 13.64 -27.33
C LEU A 298 -4.00 14.76 -28.16
N ALA A 299 -4.64 15.90 -28.30
CA ALA A 299 -4.06 17.05 -28.98
C ALA A 299 -2.74 17.53 -28.33
N LYS A 300 -2.64 17.48 -27.00
CA LYS A 300 -1.41 17.83 -26.27
C LYS A 300 -0.32 16.77 -26.37
N LEU A 301 -0.68 15.53 -26.59
CA LEU A 301 0.24 14.38 -26.70
C LEU A 301 0.69 14.09 -28.14
N ALA A 302 0.15 14.79 -29.15
CA ALA A 302 0.52 14.61 -30.54
C ALA A 302 2.04 14.80 -30.75
N GLY A 303 2.70 13.81 -31.34
CA GLY A 303 4.15 13.79 -31.58
C GLY A 303 5.02 13.55 -30.33
N VAL A 304 4.43 13.32 -29.16
CA VAL A 304 5.17 13.07 -27.91
C VAL A 304 5.45 11.59 -27.77
N THR A 305 6.73 11.23 -27.71
CA THR A 305 7.20 9.83 -27.63
C THR A 305 7.95 9.53 -26.33
N GLU A 306 8.42 10.54 -25.61
CA GLU A 306 9.22 10.40 -24.39
C GLU A 306 8.31 10.16 -23.18
N PRO A 307 8.54 9.10 -22.38
CA PRO A 307 7.66 8.71 -21.26
C PRO A 307 7.45 9.81 -20.20
N GLU A 308 8.53 10.41 -19.73
CA GLU A 308 8.44 11.46 -18.71
C GLU A 308 7.72 12.72 -19.23
N LYS A 309 7.88 13.03 -20.51
CA LYS A 309 7.15 14.14 -21.13
C LYS A 309 5.65 13.86 -21.26
N LYS A 310 5.27 12.59 -21.60
CA LYS A 310 3.87 12.15 -21.56
C LYS A 310 3.29 12.33 -20.16
N ARG A 311 3.97 11.83 -19.13
CA ARG A 311 3.54 11.93 -17.71
C ARG A 311 3.32 13.38 -17.29
N LYS A 312 4.26 14.27 -17.60
CA LYS A 312 4.19 15.69 -17.25
C LYS A 312 3.01 16.39 -17.94
N ILE A 313 2.85 16.20 -19.25
CA ILE A 313 1.75 16.80 -20.02
C ILE A 313 0.40 16.35 -19.47
N ILE A 314 0.23 15.03 -19.20
CA ILE A 314 -1.01 14.47 -18.70
C ILE A 314 -1.32 15.03 -17.31
N GLY A 315 -0.33 15.08 -16.41
CA GLY A 315 -0.51 15.63 -15.08
C GLY A 315 -0.89 17.10 -15.08
N GLU A 316 -0.18 17.94 -15.86
CA GLU A 316 -0.49 19.38 -15.97
C GLU A 316 -1.89 19.63 -16.56
N GLU A 317 -2.25 18.86 -17.59
CA GLU A 317 -3.54 19.05 -18.25
C GLU A 317 -4.70 18.58 -17.38
N PHE A 318 -4.51 17.48 -16.62
CA PHE A 318 -5.48 17.02 -15.64
C PHE A 318 -5.80 18.11 -14.59
N ILE A 319 -4.77 18.76 -14.07
CA ILE A 319 -4.93 19.86 -13.11
C ILE A 319 -5.73 21.01 -13.72
N ARG A 320 -5.39 21.42 -14.95
CA ARG A 320 -6.10 22.51 -15.64
C ARG A 320 -7.59 22.21 -15.85
N VAL A 321 -7.91 20.98 -16.30
CA VAL A 321 -9.30 20.55 -16.47
C VAL A 321 -10.04 20.56 -15.14
N PHE A 322 -9.42 20.02 -14.09
CA PHE A 322 -10.00 20.00 -12.76
C PHE A 322 -10.24 21.42 -12.21
N GLU A 323 -9.30 22.34 -12.43
CA GLU A 323 -9.42 23.74 -12.06
C GLU A 323 -10.58 24.45 -12.80
N GLU A 324 -10.68 24.25 -14.11
CA GLU A 324 -11.73 24.84 -14.91
C GLU A 324 -13.11 24.40 -14.44
N GLU A 325 -13.28 23.11 -14.14
CA GLU A 325 -14.53 22.58 -13.60
C GLU A 325 -14.79 23.04 -12.16
N GLY A 326 -13.75 23.09 -11.32
CA GLY A 326 -13.87 23.61 -9.96
C GLY A 326 -14.37 25.07 -9.92
N LYS A 327 -13.91 25.91 -10.86
CA LYS A 327 -14.40 27.30 -11.00
C LYS A 327 -15.89 27.39 -11.32
N LYS A 328 -16.42 26.46 -12.12
CA LYS A 328 -17.86 26.41 -12.47
C LYS A 328 -18.74 26.06 -11.26
N ILE A 329 -18.21 25.23 -10.34
CA ILE A 329 -18.93 24.81 -9.13
C ILE A 329 -19.05 25.96 -8.12
N GLY A 330 -18.16 26.94 -8.20
CA GLY A 330 -18.12 28.09 -7.30
C GLY A 330 -17.39 27.80 -5.99
N LYS A 331 -17.78 28.47 -4.90
CA LYS A 331 -17.06 28.35 -3.61
C LYS A 331 -17.19 26.95 -3.04
N VAL A 332 -16.05 26.33 -2.80
CA VAL A 332 -15.89 25.03 -2.11
C VAL A 332 -15.11 25.27 -0.83
N ASP A 333 -15.50 24.63 0.27
CA ASP A 333 -14.88 24.81 1.57
C ASP A 333 -13.80 23.77 1.88
N PHE A 334 -13.95 22.55 1.35
CA PHE A 334 -13.07 21.42 1.64
C PHE A 334 -12.67 20.67 0.36
N LEU A 335 -11.41 20.25 0.31
CA LEU A 335 -10.92 19.29 -0.69
C LEU A 335 -10.81 17.92 -0.03
N ALA A 336 -11.31 16.86 -0.69
CA ALA A 336 -11.11 15.50 -0.21
C ALA A 336 -10.01 14.79 -1.00
N GLN A 337 -9.22 13.99 -0.30
CA GLN A 337 -8.10 13.23 -0.88
C GLN A 337 -8.10 11.78 -0.39
N GLY A 338 -7.63 10.87 -1.25
CA GLY A 338 -7.50 9.45 -0.98
C GLY A 338 -6.14 9.05 -0.44
N THR A 339 -5.49 9.90 0.36
CA THR A 339 -4.21 9.59 1.04
C THR A 339 -4.39 8.37 1.93
N ILE A 340 -3.48 7.40 1.86
CA ILE A 340 -3.48 6.19 2.68
C ILE A 340 -2.27 6.14 3.61
N TYR A 341 -2.27 5.22 4.58
CA TYR A 341 -1.25 5.20 5.63
C TYR A 341 0.20 5.01 5.13
N PRO A 342 0.48 4.17 4.12
CA PRO A 342 1.82 4.10 3.53
C PRO A 342 2.33 5.45 3.00
N ASP A 343 1.48 6.27 2.36
CA ASP A 343 1.85 7.60 1.87
C ASP A 343 2.30 8.52 3.02
N VAL A 344 1.66 8.37 4.19
CA VAL A 344 1.99 9.14 5.40
C VAL A 344 3.33 8.72 5.98
N ILE A 345 3.60 7.40 6.06
CA ILE A 345 4.85 6.86 6.60
C ILE A 345 6.03 7.27 5.70
N GLU A 346 5.90 7.10 4.38
CA GLU A 346 6.93 7.42 3.40
C GLU A 346 7.24 8.93 3.33
N SER A 347 6.25 9.78 3.62
CA SER A 347 6.44 11.24 3.64
C SER A 347 7.25 11.73 4.85
N GLY A 348 7.62 10.84 5.76
CA GLY A 348 8.34 11.12 7.00
C GLY A 348 7.40 11.69 8.07
N ALA A 349 7.27 10.98 9.20
CA ALA A 349 6.59 11.47 10.40
C ALA A 349 7.40 12.57 11.15
N GLY A 350 8.30 13.25 10.47
CA GLY A 350 9.10 14.36 10.98
C GLY A 350 8.66 15.69 10.36
N ASP A 351 8.87 16.79 11.04
CA ASP A 351 8.47 18.19 10.83
C ASP A 351 8.61 18.80 9.41
N ALA A 352 8.96 18.02 8.43
CA ALA A 352 8.93 18.36 7.03
C ALA A 352 7.86 17.49 6.34
N ALA A 353 6.62 17.95 6.36
CA ALA A 353 5.67 17.61 5.31
C ALA A 353 6.21 18.15 3.97
N VAL A 354 7.27 17.55 3.49
CA VAL A 354 7.56 17.53 2.06
C VAL A 354 6.54 16.56 1.48
N ILE A 355 5.35 17.09 1.27
CA ILE A 355 4.38 16.55 0.35
C ILE A 355 5.21 16.11 -0.85
N LYS A 356 5.33 14.80 -1.07
CA LYS A 356 5.82 14.30 -2.36
C LYS A 356 4.85 14.85 -3.39
N SER A 357 5.25 15.95 -4.01
CA SER A 357 4.49 16.76 -4.98
C SER A 357 4.10 15.98 -6.25
N HIS A 358 4.44 14.69 -6.32
CA HIS A 358 4.30 13.89 -7.54
C HIS A 358 3.13 12.91 -7.57
N HIS A 359 2.46 12.65 -6.42
CA HIS A 359 1.33 11.72 -6.43
C HIS A 359 -0.01 12.29 -5.97
N ASN A 360 -0.07 13.35 -5.15
CA ASN A 360 -1.37 13.83 -4.66
C ASN A 360 -1.57 15.35 -4.56
N VAL A 361 -0.55 16.22 -4.66
CA VAL A 361 -0.75 17.67 -4.44
C VAL A 361 0.13 18.57 -5.32
N GLY A 362 0.86 18.02 -6.28
CA GLY A 362 1.61 18.82 -7.25
C GLY A 362 0.67 19.53 -8.22
N GLY A 363 0.01 20.58 -7.76
CA GLY A 363 -0.86 21.39 -8.60
C GLY A 363 -2.25 21.66 -8.03
N LEU A 364 -2.37 21.80 -6.70
CA LEU A 364 -3.55 22.49 -6.18
C LEU A 364 -3.56 23.91 -6.72
N PRO A 365 -4.72 24.37 -7.24
CA PRO A 365 -4.83 25.71 -7.79
C PRO A 365 -4.52 26.75 -6.71
N ASP A 366 -3.61 27.67 -6.98
CA ASP A 366 -3.30 28.83 -6.12
C ASP A 366 -4.51 29.73 -5.80
N TYR A 367 -5.63 29.53 -6.50
CA TYR A 367 -6.83 30.36 -6.39
C TYR A 367 -7.98 29.74 -5.57
N VAL A 368 -7.84 28.49 -5.09
CA VAL A 368 -8.90 27.87 -4.26
C VAL A 368 -8.46 27.86 -2.81
N ASP A 369 -9.05 28.76 -2.04
CA ASP A 369 -8.81 28.90 -0.59
C ASP A 369 -9.70 27.88 0.16
N PHE A 370 -9.25 26.61 0.18
CA PHE A 370 -9.88 25.58 0.98
C PHE A 370 -9.62 25.83 2.47
N LYS A 371 -10.63 25.68 3.30
CA LYS A 371 -10.47 25.77 4.75
C LYS A 371 -9.60 24.65 5.31
N GLU A 372 -9.80 23.42 4.77
CA GLU A 372 -9.13 22.22 5.25
C GLU A 372 -9.23 21.09 4.21
N ILE A 373 -8.32 20.10 4.30
CA ILE A 373 -8.35 18.88 3.50
C ILE A 373 -9.01 17.76 4.33
N VAL A 374 -9.88 16.96 3.68
CA VAL A 374 -10.54 15.80 4.27
C VAL A 374 -9.86 14.53 3.74
N GLU A 375 -9.15 13.81 4.61
CA GLU A 375 -8.36 12.61 4.27
C GLU A 375 -8.86 11.40 5.08
N PRO A 376 -10.02 10.83 4.74
CA PRO A 376 -10.64 9.80 5.58
C PRO A 376 -9.95 8.44 5.54
N LEU A 377 -8.98 8.21 4.66
CA LEU A 377 -8.25 6.94 4.55
C LEU A 377 -6.83 7.01 5.11
N ARG A 378 -6.42 8.16 5.65
CA ARG A 378 -5.05 8.45 6.09
C ARG A 378 -4.45 7.45 7.07
N LEU A 379 -5.30 6.74 7.82
CA LEU A 379 -4.89 5.74 8.80
C LEU A 379 -4.97 4.30 8.29
N LEU A 380 -5.37 4.06 7.05
CA LEU A 380 -5.64 2.73 6.51
C LEU A 380 -4.56 2.26 5.56
N PHE A 381 -4.23 0.97 5.65
CA PHE A 381 -3.48 0.27 4.60
C PHE A 381 -4.39 -0.06 3.40
N LYS A 382 -3.79 -0.40 2.26
CA LYS A 382 -4.50 -0.65 1.01
C LYS A 382 -5.52 -1.79 1.08
N ASP A 383 -5.21 -2.85 1.81
CA ASP A 383 -6.09 -3.98 2.08
C ASP A 383 -7.27 -3.59 2.98
N GLU A 384 -7.04 -2.74 4.00
CA GLU A 384 -8.10 -2.16 4.82
C GLU A 384 -9.03 -1.24 4.01
N VAL A 385 -8.48 -0.44 3.09
CA VAL A 385 -9.27 0.38 2.17
C VAL A 385 -10.19 -0.48 1.31
N ARG A 386 -9.70 -1.61 0.79
CA ARG A 386 -10.52 -2.56 0.03
C ARG A 386 -11.61 -3.19 0.88
N ALA A 387 -11.28 -3.63 2.09
CA ALA A 387 -12.26 -4.16 3.04
C ALA A 387 -13.33 -3.12 3.39
N LEU A 388 -12.92 -1.86 3.63
CA LEU A 388 -13.83 -0.75 3.84
C LEU A 388 -14.73 -0.48 2.62
N GLY A 389 -14.19 -0.57 1.41
CA GLY A 389 -14.96 -0.45 0.17
C GLY A 389 -16.08 -1.48 0.08
N LYS A 390 -15.82 -2.72 0.47
CA LYS A 390 -16.86 -3.78 0.56
C LYS A 390 -17.92 -3.45 1.59
N GLU A 391 -17.55 -3.03 2.80
CA GLU A 391 -18.48 -2.59 3.85
C GLU A 391 -19.36 -1.41 3.41
N LEU A 392 -18.83 -0.55 2.56
CA LEU A 392 -19.57 0.59 2.02
C LEU A 392 -20.47 0.22 0.84
N GLY A 393 -20.42 -1.02 0.35
CA GLY A 393 -21.23 -1.54 -0.75
C GLY A 393 -20.70 -1.20 -2.14
N LEU A 394 -19.40 -0.91 -2.27
CA LEU A 394 -18.78 -0.79 -3.59
C LEU A 394 -18.74 -2.15 -4.29
N PRO A 395 -18.99 -2.21 -5.61
CA PRO A 395 -18.94 -3.45 -6.35
C PRO A 395 -17.51 -4.01 -6.43
N ASP A 396 -17.39 -5.33 -6.45
CA ASP A 396 -16.10 -6.04 -6.43
C ASP A 396 -15.15 -5.59 -7.55
N TYR A 397 -15.65 -5.31 -8.74
CA TYR A 397 -14.81 -4.86 -9.86
C TYR A 397 -14.13 -3.50 -9.62
N LEU A 398 -14.69 -2.63 -8.76
CA LEU A 398 -14.02 -1.40 -8.31
C LEU A 398 -13.07 -1.64 -7.14
N VAL A 399 -13.50 -2.41 -6.14
CA VAL A 399 -12.72 -2.71 -4.94
C VAL A 399 -11.41 -3.42 -5.28
N TRP A 400 -11.51 -4.39 -6.21
CA TRP A 400 -10.37 -5.21 -6.61
C TRP A 400 -9.72 -4.76 -7.91
N ARG A 401 -10.11 -3.60 -8.41
CA ARG A 401 -9.47 -3.03 -9.58
C ARG A 401 -7.95 -2.99 -9.39
N GLN A 402 -7.24 -3.47 -10.41
CA GLN A 402 -5.80 -3.46 -10.40
C GLN A 402 -5.24 -2.04 -10.39
N PRO A 403 -4.05 -1.82 -9.81
CA PRO A 403 -3.37 -0.54 -9.92
C PRO A 403 -3.33 -0.07 -11.37
N PHE A 404 -3.66 1.20 -11.57
CA PHE A 404 -3.62 1.83 -12.87
C PHE A 404 -2.92 3.17 -12.71
N PRO A 405 -1.83 3.41 -13.45
CA PRO A 405 -1.04 4.62 -13.28
C PRO A 405 -1.82 5.86 -13.70
N GLY A 406 -1.52 7.01 -13.12
CA GLY A 406 -2.16 8.28 -13.44
C GLY A 406 -2.17 8.63 -14.94
N PRO A 407 -1.07 8.39 -15.70
CA PRO A 407 -1.05 8.58 -17.15
C PRO A 407 -1.91 7.59 -17.96
N GLY A 408 -2.51 6.60 -17.31
CA GLY A 408 -3.36 5.62 -17.97
C GLY A 408 -2.65 4.76 -19.01
N LEU A 409 -3.32 4.48 -20.11
CA LEU A 409 -2.78 3.71 -21.23
C LEU A 409 -1.64 4.43 -21.98
N ALA A 410 -1.41 5.72 -21.74
CA ALA A 410 -0.35 6.47 -22.41
C ALA A 410 1.04 5.85 -22.22
N ILE A 411 1.32 5.25 -21.05
CA ILE A 411 2.60 4.59 -20.76
C ILE A 411 2.60 3.09 -21.12
N ARG A 412 1.55 2.63 -21.79
CA ARG A 412 1.42 1.28 -22.36
C ARG A 412 1.31 1.31 -23.88
N VAL A 413 1.41 2.50 -24.48
CA VAL A 413 1.63 2.71 -25.92
C VAL A 413 3.04 3.21 -26.09
N ILE A 414 3.95 2.35 -26.55
CA ILE A 414 5.34 2.74 -26.78
C ILE A 414 5.42 3.72 -27.95
N GLY A 415 6.10 4.85 -27.72
CA GLY A 415 6.20 5.92 -28.70
C GLY A 415 4.99 6.84 -28.75
N GLU A 416 4.65 7.38 -29.93
CA GLU A 416 3.52 8.32 -30.10
C GLU A 416 2.16 7.67 -29.82
N ILE A 417 1.29 8.42 -29.14
CA ILE A 417 -0.07 8.00 -28.82
C ILE A 417 -1.01 8.51 -29.91
N THR A 418 -1.84 7.61 -30.45
CA THR A 418 -2.93 7.94 -31.38
C THR A 418 -4.21 7.25 -30.93
N GLU A 419 -5.38 7.75 -31.37
CA GLU A 419 -6.67 7.11 -31.05
C GLU A 419 -6.74 5.68 -31.59
N GLU A 420 -6.16 5.42 -32.79
CA GLU A 420 -6.06 4.08 -33.37
C GLU A 420 -5.31 3.13 -32.43
N LYS A 421 -4.11 3.53 -31.95
CA LYS A 421 -3.29 2.72 -31.04
C LYS A 421 -3.98 2.50 -29.69
N LEU A 422 -4.68 3.51 -29.18
CA LEU A 422 -5.44 3.39 -27.93
C LEU A 422 -6.62 2.43 -28.10
N SER A 423 -7.32 2.47 -29.20
CA SER A 423 -8.44 1.55 -29.49
C SER A 423 -7.93 0.09 -29.53
N ILE A 424 -6.85 -0.16 -30.29
CA ILE A 424 -6.20 -1.46 -30.36
C ILE A 424 -5.80 -1.95 -28.96
N LEU A 425 -5.14 -1.11 -28.17
CA LEU A 425 -4.66 -1.47 -26.84
C LEU A 425 -5.82 -1.70 -25.86
N ARG A 426 -6.87 -0.89 -25.87
CA ARG A 426 -8.06 -1.06 -25.01
C ARG A 426 -8.72 -2.41 -25.23
N ASP A 427 -8.90 -2.81 -26.49
CA ASP A 427 -9.53 -4.08 -26.83
C ASP A 427 -8.65 -5.27 -26.45
N ALA A 428 -7.35 -5.22 -26.75
CA ALA A 428 -6.41 -6.25 -26.43
C ALA A 428 -6.21 -6.43 -24.89
N ASP A 429 -6.08 -5.31 -24.15
CA ASP A 429 -5.97 -5.32 -22.69
C ASP A 429 -7.24 -5.89 -22.03
N TRP A 430 -8.41 -5.54 -22.57
CA TRP A 430 -9.68 -6.06 -22.07
C TRP A 430 -9.76 -7.58 -22.24
N ILE A 431 -9.41 -8.11 -23.42
CA ILE A 431 -9.41 -9.55 -23.70
C ILE A 431 -8.44 -10.29 -22.76
N PHE A 432 -7.23 -9.77 -22.59
CA PHE A 432 -6.25 -10.39 -21.71
C PHE A 432 -6.74 -10.44 -20.25
N ARG A 433 -7.29 -9.34 -19.76
CA ARG A 433 -7.86 -9.29 -18.39
C ARG A 433 -9.06 -10.21 -18.23
N ASP A 434 -9.92 -10.32 -19.24
CA ASP A 434 -11.08 -11.21 -19.25
C ASP A 434 -10.65 -12.69 -19.16
N GLU A 435 -9.62 -13.11 -19.92
CA GLU A 435 -9.11 -14.49 -19.86
C GLU A 435 -8.43 -14.81 -18.51
N ILE A 436 -7.72 -13.87 -17.90
CA ILE A 436 -7.17 -14.02 -16.55
C ILE A 436 -8.30 -14.18 -15.52
N ALA A 437 -9.35 -13.36 -15.59
CA ALA A 437 -10.49 -13.45 -14.69
C ALA A 437 -11.28 -14.77 -14.86
N LYS A 438 -11.52 -15.22 -16.10
CA LYS A 438 -12.16 -16.50 -16.39
C LYS A 438 -11.37 -17.70 -15.86
N ALA A 439 -10.05 -17.57 -15.80
CA ALA A 439 -9.18 -18.58 -15.23
C ALA A 439 -9.10 -18.53 -13.69
N GLY A 440 -9.75 -17.56 -13.04
CA GLY A 440 -9.72 -17.37 -11.58
C GLY A 440 -8.37 -16.87 -11.05
N LEU A 441 -7.53 -16.28 -11.90
CA LEU A 441 -6.18 -15.81 -11.56
C LEU A 441 -6.11 -14.33 -11.21
N ASP A 442 -7.23 -13.62 -11.28
CA ASP A 442 -7.32 -12.16 -11.07
C ASP A 442 -6.97 -11.73 -9.65
N ARG A 443 -6.95 -12.64 -8.68
CA ARG A 443 -6.53 -12.40 -7.28
C ARG A 443 -5.09 -12.83 -7.01
N ASP A 444 -4.57 -13.79 -7.78
CA ASP A 444 -3.24 -14.35 -7.56
C ASP A 444 -2.16 -13.54 -8.28
N ILE A 445 -2.52 -12.85 -9.37
CA ILE A 445 -1.62 -12.00 -10.15
C ILE A 445 -1.85 -10.54 -9.75
N ASN A 446 -0.84 -9.92 -9.14
CA ASN A 446 -0.99 -8.57 -8.57
C ASN A 446 -1.20 -7.48 -9.61
N GLN A 447 -0.56 -7.60 -10.78
CA GLN A 447 -0.78 -6.69 -11.90
C GLN A 447 -0.59 -7.43 -13.23
N TYR A 448 -1.49 -7.23 -14.19
CA TYR A 448 -1.42 -7.78 -15.53
C TYR A 448 -2.09 -6.84 -16.53
N PHE A 449 -1.47 -6.70 -17.70
CA PHE A 449 -1.89 -5.75 -18.72
C PHE A 449 -1.24 -6.06 -20.07
N ALA A 450 -1.76 -5.42 -21.11
CA ALA A 450 -1.17 -5.40 -22.44
C ALA A 450 -0.39 -4.10 -22.68
N VAL A 451 0.65 -4.19 -23.52
CA VAL A 451 1.48 -3.06 -23.98
C VAL A 451 1.53 -3.10 -25.50
N LEU A 452 1.13 -2.03 -26.15
CA LEU A 452 1.28 -1.90 -27.60
C LEU A 452 2.67 -1.38 -27.91
N THR A 453 3.52 -2.26 -28.43
CA THR A 453 4.86 -1.88 -28.86
C THR A 453 4.81 -1.10 -30.18
N ASN A 454 5.82 -0.30 -30.44
CA ASN A 454 5.95 0.35 -31.76
C ASN A 454 6.57 -0.57 -32.81
N MET A 455 6.86 -1.82 -32.44
CA MET A 455 7.43 -2.82 -33.32
C MET A 455 6.35 -3.42 -34.22
N ARG A 456 6.64 -3.46 -35.51
CA ARG A 456 5.81 -4.16 -36.51
C ARG A 456 6.50 -5.42 -36.98
N SER A 457 5.73 -6.43 -37.27
CA SER A 457 6.24 -7.71 -37.76
C SER A 457 5.43 -8.21 -38.95
N VAL A 458 6.08 -9.06 -39.75
CA VAL A 458 5.42 -9.74 -40.84
C VAL A 458 4.54 -10.86 -40.27
N GLY A 459 3.30 -10.92 -40.71
CA GLY A 459 2.34 -11.98 -40.42
C GLY A 459 1.76 -12.54 -41.71
N VAL A 460 1.08 -13.67 -41.58
CA VAL A 460 0.25 -14.25 -42.66
C VAL A 460 -1.14 -14.48 -42.05
N MET A 461 -2.14 -13.77 -42.56
CA MET A 461 -3.53 -13.88 -42.14
C MET A 461 -4.38 -14.21 -43.35
N GLY A 462 -4.97 -15.39 -43.37
CA GLY A 462 -5.53 -15.96 -44.60
C GLY A 462 -4.41 -16.14 -45.63
N ASP A 463 -4.66 -15.78 -46.89
CA ASP A 463 -3.71 -15.85 -47.99
C ASP A 463 -2.85 -14.60 -48.20
N GLY A 464 -3.00 -13.61 -47.30
CA GLY A 464 -2.33 -12.31 -47.39
C GLY A 464 -1.19 -12.12 -46.38
N ARG A 465 -0.12 -11.40 -46.78
CA ARG A 465 0.89 -10.90 -45.85
C ARG A 465 0.35 -9.68 -45.13
N THR A 466 0.54 -9.61 -43.81
CA THR A 466 0.28 -8.46 -42.98
C THR A 466 1.56 -7.87 -42.41
N TYR A 467 1.53 -6.59 -42.06
CA TYR A 467 2.65 -5.91 -41.40
C TYR A 467 2.07 -5.05 -40.26
N ASP A 468 1.78 -5.73 -39.18
CA ASP A 468 1.03 -5.19 -38.04
C ASP A 468 1.83 -5.13 -36.77
N TYR A 469 1.24 -4.56 -35.70
CA TYR A 469 1.90 -4.38 -34.42
C TYR A 469 2.17 -5.71 -33.70
N THR A 470 3.25 -5.68 -32.92
CA THR A 470 3.52 -6.68 -31.89
C THR A 470 2.98 -6.15 -30.56
N LEU A 471 2.15 -6.96 -29.90
CA LEU A 471 1.62 -6.68 -28.58
C LEU A 471 2.41 -7.48 -27.54
N ALA A 472 2.83 -6.83 -26.45
CA ALA A 472 3.41 -7.51 -25.29
C ALA A 472 2.35 -7.68 -24.20
N LEU A 473 2.32 -8.87 -23.60
CA LEU A 473 1.55 -9.16 -22.38
C LEU A 473 2.50 -9.14 -21.19
N ARG A 474 2.10 -8.51 -20.12
CA ARG A 474 2.85 -8.44 -18.86
C ARG A 474 1.97 -8.92 -17.72
N GLY A 475 2.49 -9.85 -16.90
CA GLY A 475 1.89 -10.25 -15.64
C GLY A 475 2.96 -10.34 -14.57
N VAL A 476 2.70 -9.82 -13.37
CA VAL A 476 3.64 -9.84 -12.25
C VAL A 476 2.98 -10.23 -10.94
N THR A 477 3.75 -10.95 -10.12
CA THR A 477 3.45 -11.24 -8.72
C THR A 477 4.43 -10.50 -7.83
N THR A 478 3.92 -9.90 -6.76
CA THR A 478 4.73 -9.09 -5.84
C THR A 478 4.07 -9.01 -4.47
N THR A 479 4.85 -8.71 -3.44
CA THR A 479 4.33 -8.43 -2.10
C THR A 479 4.32 -6.95 -1.75
N ASP A 480 5.23 -6.17 -2.34
CA ASP A 480 5.53 -4.79 -1.95
C ASP A 480 5.68 -3.80 -3.12
N PHE A 481 5.59 -4.27 -4.37
CA PHE A 481 5.85 -3.52 -5.60
C PHE A 481 7.29 -2.95 -5.72
N MET A 482 8.14 -3.13 -4.73
CA MET A 482 9.58 -2.81 -4.78
C MET A 482 10.31 -3.83 -5.63
N THR A 483 10.01 -5.10 -5.37
CA THR A 483 10.45 -6.26 -6.16
C THR A 483 9.25 -6.97 -6.76
N ALA A 484 9.41 -7.55 -7.94
CA ALA A 484 8.35 -8.32 -8.59
C ALA A 484 8.93 -9.45 -9.45
N ASN A 485 8.26 -10.58 -9.42
CA ASN A 485 8.53 -11.67 -10.36
C ASN A 485 7.48 -11.65 -11.48
N TRP A 486 7.87 -12.10 -12.68
CA TRP A 486 6.88 -12.34 -13.73
C TRP A 486 5.93 -13.47 -13.30
N ALA A 487 4.65 -13.30 -13.56
CA ALA A 487 3.64 -14.28 -13.22
C ALA A 487 3.72 -15.49 -14.17
N ARG A 488 3.69 -16.68 -13.62
CA ARG A 488 3.65 -17.93 -14.42
C ARG A 488 2.21 -18.24 -14.82
N ILE A 489 1.69 -17.47 -15.77
CA ILE A 489 0.36 -17.68 -16.32
C ILE A 489 0.33 -19.03 -17.05
N PRO A 490 -0.66 -19.91 -16.83
CA PRO A 490 -0.80 -21.17 -17.55
C PRO A 490 -0.80 -20.95 -19.07
N TYR A 491 -0.12 -21.80 -19.81
CA TYR A 491 -0.01 -21.67 -21.26
C TYR A 491 -1.38 -21.69 -21.96
N GLU A 492 -2.35 -22.42 -21.44
CA GLU A 492 -3.71 -22.50 -21.97
C GLU A 492 -4.44 -21.15 -21.87
N VAL A 493 -4.14 -20.34 -20.84
CA VAL A 493 -4.69 -19.00 -20.68
C VAL A 493 -4.04 -18.04 -21.66
N LEU A 494 -2.70 -18.11 -21.80
CA LEU A 494 -1.96 -17.31 -22.78
C LEU A 494 -2.36 -17.64 -24.21
N GLU A 495 -2.56 -18.91 -24.53
CA GLU A 495 -3.03 -19.38 -25.84
C GLU A 495 -4.42 -18.82 -26.18
N LYS A 496 -5.37 -18.92 -25.23
CA LYS A 496 -6.72 -18.34 -25.40
C LYS A 496 -6.69 -16.84 -25.58
N ALA A 497 -5.95 -16.13 -24.72
CA ALA A 497 -5.81 -14.68 -24.82
C ALA A 497 -5.20 -14.28 -26.18
N SER A 498 -4.12 -14.95 -26.60
CA SER A 498 -3.46 -14.72 -27.88
C SER A 498 -4.40 -14.97 -29.06
N SER A 499 -5.10 -16.11 -29.07
CA SER A 499 -6.04 -16.47 -30.12
C SER A 499 -7.18 -15.45 -30.23
N ARG A 500 -7.77 -15.04 -29.10
CA ARG A 500 -8.83 -14.05 -29.09
C ARG A 500 -8.35 -12.68 -29.55
N ILE A 501 -7.20 -12.22 -29.06
CA ILE A 501 -6.65 -10.91 -29.45
C ILE A 501 -6.41 -10.87 -30.97
N ILE A 502 -5.78 -11.90 -31.55
CA ILE A 502 -5.50 -11.93 -32.99
C ILE A 502 -6.79 -11.96 -33.83
N ASN A 503 -7.83 -12.65 -33.35
CA ASN A 503 -9.09 -12.77 -34.10
C ASN A 503 -10.06 -11.60 -33.90
N GLU A 504 -10.06 -10.96 -32.72
CA GLU A 504 -11.03 -9.94 -32.36
C GLU A 504 -10.47 -8.50 -32.52
N VAL A 505 -9.12 -8.32 -32.54
CA VAL A 505 -8.48 -7.00 -32.60
C VAL A 505 -7.67 -6.84 -33.87
N SER A 506 -8.10 -5.95 -34.76
CA SER A 506 -7.36 -5.65 -36.00
C SER A 506 -6.05 -4.89 -35.70
N GLY A 507 -5.03 -5.10 -36.53
CA GLY A 507 -3.74 -4.38 -36.43
C GLY A 507 -2.72 -5.05 -35.53
N ILE A 508 -2.97 -6.27 -35.03
CA ILE A 508 -2.02 -7.09 -34.26
C ILE A 508 -1.82 -8.42 -34.97
N ASN A 509 -0.57 -8.79 -35.23
CA ASN A 509 -0.25 -10.11 -35.80
C ASN A 509 0.77 -10.91 -34.99
N ARG A 510 1.24 -10.37 -33.85
CA ARG A 510 2.20 -11.04 -32.98
C ARG A 510 1.98 -10.68 -31.54
N ILE A 511 2.04 -11.69 -30.66
CA ILE A 511 1.95 -11.52 -29.21
C ILE A 511 3.20 -12.11 -28.57
N VAL A 512 3.77 -11.39 -27.61
CA VAL A 512 4.91 -11.83 -26.78
C VAL A 512 4.53 -11.71 -25.30
N TYR A 513 5.14 -12.53 -24.45
CA TYR A 513 4.97 -12.45 -23.00
C TYR A 513 6.29 -12.01 -22.35
N ASP A 514 6.24 -10.94 -21.53
CA ASP A 514 7.40 -10.42 -20.83
C ASP A 514 7.69 -11.23 -19.55
N ILE A 515 8.82 -11.94 -19.55
CA ILE A 515 9.29 -12.81 -18.47
C ILE A 515 10.40 -12.17 -17.62
N THR A 516 10.50 -10.85 -17.61
CA THR A 516 11.56 -10.13 -16.87
C THR A 516 11.09 -9.76 -15.48
N SER A 517 11.89 -10.04 -14.46
CA SER A 517 11.63 -9.65 -13.08
C SER A 517 12.01 -8.19 -12.79
N LYS A 518 11.49 -7.63 -11.72
CA LYS A 518 11.91 -6.32 -11.19
C LYS A 518 12.72 -6.54 -9.90
N PRO A 519 13.98 -6.10 -9.81
CA PRO A 519 14.83 -5.63 -10.90
C PRO A 519 15.20 -6.76 -11.87
N PRO A 520 15.79 -6.51 -13.07
CA PRO A 520 16.25 -5.21 -13.59
C PRO A 520 15.17 -4.38 -14.29
N ALA A 521 14.06 -5.00 -14.76
CA ALA A 521 12.98 -4.25 -15.38
C ALA A 521 12.10 -3.52 -14.33
N THR A 522 11.28 -2.60 -14.82
CA THR A 522 10.15 -2.04 -14.06
C THR A 522 8.88 -2.89 -14.27
N ILE A 523 7.79 -2.61 -13.56
CA ILE A 523 6.50 -3.28 -13.82
C ILE A 523 5.88 -2.71 -15.10
N GLU A 524 5.70 -1.38 -15.17
CA GLU A 524 5.27 -0.69 -16.38
C GLU A 524 6.45 -0.58 -17.37
N TRP A 525 6.17 -0.45 -18.65
CA TRP A 525 7.21 -0.37 -19.69
C TRP A 525 7.69 1.06 -19.96
N GLU A 526 6.85 2.09 -19.70
CA GLU A 526 7.21 3.51 -19.78
C GLU A 526 6.94 4.25 -18.47
#